data_cfb4ce7160476784c4eb12cc86c3ec7a
#
_entry.id   cfb4ce7160476784c4eb12cc86c3ec7a
#
_cell.length_a   1.000
_cell.length_b   1.000
_cell.length_c   1.000
_cell.angle_alpha   90.00
_cell.angle_beta   90.00
_cell.angle_gamma   90.00
#
_symmetry.space_group_name_H-M   'P 1'
#
loop_
_entity.id
_entity.type
_entity.pdbx_description
1 polymer ?
#
loop_
_entity_poly.entity_id
_entity_poly.type
_entity_poly.pdbx_seq_one_letter_code
_entity_poly.pdbx_strand_id
1 'polypeptide(L)'
;MVLHYDIIVVGGGHAGCEAASAAARLGSRTLLVTMDMTKLADMSCNPAVGGVAKGQIVREIDALGGQMGRITDLTAVQFRMLNRSKGAAMWSPRAQCDKSRFSAEWRRTLENTPNLYLWQDTAVELLFGQRPAEEGRPQVRGIRTQMGVEFSADCVILTAGTFLAGVMYCGRSHAEGGRAGDSASHGVTESLVAMGFEAGRMKTGTPARLDARTINFEILEPQYGDENPSKFSFSADTHPVQNQLPCFLVYTSKKVHDILRKGFGDSPLFNGTIRGIGPRYCPSIEDKLNTFADKDQHQLFLEPEGRSTNEYYLNGFSSSLPWDIQWEALHAIEGFEDLHIFRPGYAIEYDYFLPTQLHHSLETKLVDGLYFAGQINGTTGYEEAGAQGVMAGINAHRRRMGEEPLVLARDEAYIGVLIDDLVTKGVDEPYRMFTSRAEYRILLRQDNADIRLTPIGYKIGLISQKRYDSFCKKNRLVESLVAFARGLSVKPDEINDCLKSLGCDAISQGRKLHDLLMRNNVTFDLLSGVLPKLGDFLREQEMDAEVVEEAEIQIKYKGYIAVSYTHLRAHET
;
A
#
# COMPACT_ATOMS: atom_id res chain seq x y z
N MET A 1 -34.71 5.08 -18.02
CA MET A 1 -34.53 3.75 -17.38
C MET A 1 -33.39 3.93 -16.38
N VAL A 2 -33.65 3.77 -15.09
CA VAL A 2 -32.61 3.84 -14.05
C VAL A 2 -32.27 2.41 -13.65
N LEU A 3 -30.98 2.04 -13.80
CA LEU A 3 -30.48 0.74 -13.35
C LEU A 3 -30.10 0.81 -11.88
N HIS A 4 -30.57 -0.16 -11.11
CA HIS A 4 -30.31 -0.25 -9.66
C HIS A 4 -29.22 -1.27 -9.38
N TYR A 5 -28.28 -0.89 -8.48
CA TYR A 5 -27.25 -1.75 -7.90
C TYR A 5 -27.33 -1.69 -6.37
N ASP A 6 -26.80 -2.66 -5.69
CA ASP A 6 -26.72 -2.62 -4.24
C ASP A 6 -25.67 -1.59 -3.80
N ILE A 7 -24.52 -1.58 -4.49
CA ILE A 7 -23.38 -0.70 -4.19
C ILE A 7 -22.83 -0.13 -5.50
N ILE A 8 -22.59 1.18 -5.53
CA ILE A 8 -21.83 1.84 -6.59
C ILE A 8 -20.50 2.29 -6.03
N VAL A 9 -19.41 1.95 -6.71
CA VAL A 9 -18.06 2.44 -6.42
C VAL A 9 -17.66 3.43 -7.51
N VAL A 10 -17.29 4.66 -7.13
CA VAL A 10 -16.88 5.72 -8.05
C VAL A 10 -15.37 5.89 -7.98
N GLY A 11 -14.69 5.60 -9.10
CA GLY A 11 -13.24 5.68 -9.25
C GLY A 11 -12.59 4.30 -9.27
N GLY A 12 -11.85 4.01 -10.37
CA GLY A 12 -11.16 2.74 -10.60
C GLY A 12 -9.71 2.70 -10.12
N GLY A 13 -9.33 3.51 -9.11
CA GLY A 13 -8.02 3.45 -8.47
C GLY A 13 -7.89 2.27 -7.50
N HIS A 14 -6.77 2.19 -6.76
CA HIS A 14 -6.51 1.08 -5.82
C HIS A 14 -7.62 0.90 -4.78
N ALA A 15 -8.15 2.00 -4.23
CA ALA A 15 -9.27 1.94 -3.28
C ALA A 15 -10.54 1.41 -3.94
N GLY A 16 -10.89 1.90 -5.13
CA GLY A 16 -12.10 1.49 -5.83
C GLY A 16 -12.06 0.03 -6.29
N CYS A 17 -10.92 -0.44 -6.78
CA CYS A 17 -10.72 -1.83 -7.18
C CYS A 17 -10.88 -2.79 -5.99
N GLU A 18 -10.28 -2.48 -4.85
CA GLU A 18 -10.44 -3.28 -3.62
C GLU A 18 -11.87 -3.22 -3.08
N ALA A 19 -12.49 -2.03 -3.03
CA ALA A 19 -13.87 -1.88 -2.54
C ALA A 19 -14.87 -2.66 -3.40
N ALA A 20 -14.76 -2.53 -4.72
CA ALA A 20 -15.66 -3.21 -5.67
C ALA A 20 -15.48 -4.72 -5.62
N SER A 21 -14.23 -5.21 -5.58
CA SER A 21 -13.92 -6.63 -5.45
C SER A 21 -14.48 -7.21 -4.15
N ALA A 22 -14.27 -6.53 -3.02
CA ALA A 22 -14.75 -6.99 -1.70
C ALA A 22 -16.27 -7.05 -1.65
N ALA A 23 -16.96 -5.97 -2.01
CA ALA A 23 -18.43 -5.89 -1.99
C ALA A 23 -19.08 -6.95 -2.88
N ALA A 24 -18.59 -7.12 -4.12
CA ALA A 24 -19.13 -8.08 -5.07
C ALA A 24 -18.90 -9.54 -4.63
N ARG A 25 -17.71 -9.84 -4.11
CA ARG A 25 -17.38 -11.21 -3.63
C ARG A 25 -18.16 -11.60 -2.38
N LEU A 26 -18.58 -10.62 -1.57
CA LEU A 26 -19.51 -10.83 -0.46
C LEU A 26 -20.96 -11.02 -0.91
N GLY A 27 -21.27 -10.80 -2.18
CA GLY A 27 -22.58 -11.08 -2.78
C GLY A 27 -23.42 -9.84 -3.12
N SER A 28 -22.93 -8.63 -2.91
CA SER A 28 -23.63 -7.40 -3.34
C SER A 28 -23.48 -7.20 -4.84
N ARG A 29 -24.59 -6.87 -5.52
CA ARG A 29 -24.58 -6.45 -6.92
C ARG A 29 -23.91 -5.08 -7.01
N THR A 30 -22.67 -5.05 -7.48
CA THR A 30 -21.77 -3.88 -7.40
C THR A 30 -21.48 -3.33 -8.79
N LEU A 31 -21.56 -2.01 -8.95
CA LEU A 31 -21.13 -1.28 -10.14
C LEU A 31 -19.85 -0.48 -9.81
N LEU A 32 -18.79 -0.69 -10.57
CA LEU A 32 -17.60 0.16 -10.54
C LEU A 32 -17.64 1.12 -11.73
N VAL A 33 -17.71 2.42 -11.45
CA VAL A 33 -17.67 3.48 -12.46
C VAL A 33 -16.27 4.08 -12.51
N THR A 34 -15.67 4.10 -13.69
CA THR A 34 -14.32 4.63 -13.91
C THR A 34 -14.24 5.38 -15.22
N MET A 35 -13.42 6.42 -15.27
CA MET A 35 -13.21 7.22 -16.49
C MET A 35 -12.53 6.42 -17.60
N ASP A 36 -11.64 5.48 -17.25
CA ASP A 36 -10.90 4.66 -18.20
C ASP A 36 -10.69 3.23 -17.65
N MET A 37 -11.33 2.26 -18.30
CA MET A 37 -11.21 0.84 -17.92
C MET A 37 -9.83 0.26 -18.23
N THR A 38 -9.00 0.92 -19.03
CA THR A 38 -7.61 0.46 -19.32
C THR A 38 -6.63 0.84 -18.20
N LYS A 39 -7.06 1.71 -17.27
CA LYS A 39 -6.23 2.29 -16.20
C LYS A 39 -6.71 1.90 -14.79
N LEU A 40 -7.33 0.74 -14.65
CA LEU A 40 -7.76 0.23 -13.34
C LEU A 40 -6.55 0.01 -12.43
N ALA A 41 -6.59 0.57 -11.23
CA ALA A 41 -5.49 0.59 -10.25
C ALA A 41 -4.14 1.01 -10.86
N ASP A 42 -4.15 1.98 -11.80
CA ASP A 42 -2.92 2.44 -12.44
C ASP A 42 -1.96 3.06 -11.41
N MET A 43 -0.69 2.69 -11.54
CA MET A 43 0.41 3.21 -10.72
C MET A 43 0.87 4.57 -11.26
N SER A 44 0.13 5.62 -10.99
CA SER A 44 0.37 6.98 -11.50
C SER A 44 1.65 7.64 -10.97
N CYS A 45 2.15 7.16 -9.84
CA CYS A 45 3.43 7.59 -9.26
C CYS A 45 4.49 6.49 -9.50
N ASN A 46 5.11 5.95 -8.47
CA ASN A 46 6.14 4.91 -8.59
C ASN A 46 5.55 3.54 -8.94
N PRO A 47 6.28 2.70 -9.70
CA PRO A 47 5.85 1.36 -10.08
C PRO A 47 6.10 0.32 -8.97
N ALA A 48 5.75 0.62 -7.74
CA ALA A 48 6.05 -0.23 -6.59
C ALA A 48 4.90 -0.33 -5.59
N VAL A 49 4.79 -1.50 -4.96
CA VAL A 49 3.86 -1.78 -3.86
C VAL A 49 4.65 -2.17 -2.62
N GLY A 50 4.19 -1.70 -1.46
CA GLY A 50 4.82 -1.98 -0.18
C GLY A 50 5.89 -0.97 0.23
N GLY A 51 6.81 -1.40 1.09
CA GLY A 51 7.77 -0.54 1.77
C GLY A 51 7.46 -0.39 3.25
N VAL A 52 8.19 0.48 3.94
CA VAL A 52 8.12 0.63 5.40
C VAL A 52 6.68 0.93 5.85
N ALA A 53 6.14 0.10 6.73
CA ALA A 53 4.75 0.03 7.19
C ALA A 53 3.73 -0.33 6.10
N LYS A 54 3.97 0.02 4.85
CA LYS A 54 3.07 -0.21 3.73
C LYS A 54 3.02 -1.68 3.32
N GLY A 55 4.17 -2.37 3.37
CA GLY A 55 4.21 -3.81 3.15
C GLY A 55 3.37 -4.59 4.15
N GLN A 56 3.34 -4.16 5.40
CA GLN A 56 2.46 -4.71 6.43
C GLN A 56 0.99 -4.53 6.05
N ILE A 57 0.59 -3.33 5.59
CA ILE A 57 -0.78 -3.06 5.14
C ILE A 57 -1.18 -3.98 3.99
N VAL A 58 -0.31 -4.20 2.99
CA VAL A 58 -0.61 -5.10 1.86
C VAL A 58 -0.82 -6.54 2.33
N ARG A 59 0.00 -7.02 3.27
CA ARG A 59 -0.17 -8.34 3.89
C ARG A 59 -1.50 -8.43 4.65
N GLU A 60 -1.92 -7.35 5.33
CA GLU A 60 -3.21 -7.28 6.02
C GLU A 60 -4.40 -7.24 5.05
N ILE A 61 -4.32 -6.47 3.96
CA ILE A 61 -5.32 -6.48 2.89
C ILE A 61 -5.49 -7.90 2.35
N ASP A 62 -4.39 -8.59 2.04
CA ASP A 62 -4.41 -9.96 1.54
C ASP A 62 -5.00 -10.94 2.57
N ALA A 63 -4.60 -10.82 3.84
CA ALA A 63 -5.11 -11.67 4.92
C ALA A 63 -6.61 -11.54 5.14
N LEU A 64 -7.20 -10.36 4.91
CA LEU A 64 -8.64 -10.14 4.93
C LEU A 64 -9.35 -10.69 3.67
N GLY A 65 -8.61 -10.96 2.60
CA GLY A 65 -9.14 -11.45 1.34
C GLY A 65 -9.16 -10.42 0.21
N GLY A 66 -8.48 -9.27 0.36
CA GLY A 66 -8.25 -8.32 -0.73
C GLY A 66 -7.34 -8.90 -1.83
N GLN A 67 -7.13 -8.16 -2.90
CA GLN A 67 -6.47 -8.63 -4.12
C GLN A 67 -5.09 -8.01 -4.36
N MET A 68 -4.78 -6.87 -3.73
CA MET A 68 -3.54 -6.11 -4.02
C MET A 68 -2.28 -6.96 -3.85
N GLY A 69 -2.18 -7.75 -2.77
CA GLY A 69 -1.03 -8.63 -2.52
C GLY A 69 -0.87 -9.69 -3.62
N ARG A 70 -1.96 -10.33 -3.99
CA ARG A 70 -2.00 -11.34 -5.05
C ARG A 70 -1.61 -10.76 -6.41
N ILE A 71 -2.16 -9.63 -6.79
CA ILE A 71 -1.86 -8.97 -8.07
C ILE A 71 -0.42 -8.47 -8.09
N THR A 72 0.09 -7.99 -6.96
CA THR A 72 1.51 -7.62 -6.81
C THR A 72 2.43 -8.80 -7.12
N ASP A 73 2.16 -9.97 -6.52
CA ASP A 73 2.97 -11.17 -6.77
C ASP A 73 2.95 -11.59 -8.25
N LEU A 74 1.79 -11.50 -8.92
CA LEU A 74 1.63 -11.87 -10.33
C LEU A 74 2.35 -10.92 -11.30
N THR A 75 2.66 -9.70 -10.87
CA THR A 75 3.19 -8.64 -11.73
C THR A 75 4.52 -8.07 -11.26
N ALA A 76 5.05 -8.58 -10.15
CA ALA A 76 6.34 -8.16 -9.62
C ALA A 76 7.47 -8.38 -10.62
N VAL A 77 8.38 -7.42 -10.69
CA VAL A 77 9.64 -7.50 -11.45
C VAL A 77 10.86 -7.51 -10.53
N GLN A 78 10.70 -7.09 -9.28
CA GLN A 78 11.71 -7.18 -8.23
C GLN A 78 11.03 -7.26 -6.86
N PHE A 79 11.65 -7.96 -5.92
CA PHE A 79 11.19 -8.03 -4.53
C PHE A 79 12.37 -7.80 -3.57
N ARG A 80 12.10 -7.03 -2.51
CA ARG A 80 13.03 -6.81 -1.40
C ARG A 80 12.31 -6.77 -0.06
N MET A 81 12.86 -7.47 0.93
CA MET A 81 12.46 -7.29 2.32
C MET A 81 13.29 -6.17 2.95
N LEU A 82 12.67 -5.03 3.17
CA LEU A 82 13.32 -3.86 3.78
C LEU A 82 13.49 -4.04 5.30
N ASN A 83 14.48 -3.35 5.86
CA ASN A 83 14.75 -3.32 7.31
C ASN A 83 15.10 -4.68 7.94
N ARG A 84 15.64 -5.65 7.20
CA ARG A 84 16.03 -6.97 7.75
C ARG A 84 16.94 -6.84 8.99
N SER A 85 17.86 -5.88 9.01
CA SER A 85 18.77 -5.64 10.14
C SER A 85 18.09 -5.09 11.40
N LYS A 86 16.84 -4.60 11.29
CA LYS A 86 16.10 -3.99 12.41
C LYS A 86 15.16 -4.96 13.13
N GLY A 87 15.14 -6.22 12.73
CA GLY A 87 14.29 -7.26 13.31
C GLY A 87 12.88 -7.35 12.70
N ALA A 88 12.20 -8.47 12.93
CA ALA A 88 10.95 -8.86 12.26
C ALA A 88 9.81 -7.84 12.43
N ALA A 89 9.74 -7.12 13.55
CA ALA A 89 8.75 -6.06 13.77
C ALA A 89 8.87 -4.88 12.77
N MET A 90 10.04 -4.74 12.13
CA MET A 90 10.33 -3.67 11.17
C MET A 90 10.45 -4.18 9.74
N TRP A 91 10.44 -5.49 9.52
CA TRP A 91 10.51 -6.09 8.19
C TRP A 91 9.33 -5.64 7.36
N SER A 92 9.63 -5.13 6.18
CA SER A 92 8.64 -4.50 5.33
C SER A 92 8.84 -4.94 3.89
N PRO A 93 7.99 -5.81 3.33
CA PRO A 93 8.11 -6.25 1.96
C PRO A 93 7.84 -5.10 0.99
N ARG A 94 8.61 -5.05 -0.10
CA ARG A 94 8.42 -4.14 -1.22
C ARG A 94 8.66 -4.87 -2.53
N ALA A 95 7.77 -4.70 -3.49
CA ALA A 95 7.92 -5.17 -4.86
C ALA A 95 7.88 -4.01 -5.86
N GLN A 96 8.81 -4.02 -6.81
CA GLN A 96 8.64 -3.29 -8.07
C GLN A 96 7.72 -4.11 -8.97
N CYS A 97 6.78 -3.46 -9.64
CA CYS A 97 5.80 -4.12 -10.49
C CYS A 97 5.92 -3.67 -11.94
N ASP A 98 5.54 -4.54 -12.85
CA ASP A 98 5.23 -4.15 -14.21
C ASP A 98 3.90 -3.42 -14.22
N LYS A 99 3.96 -2.10 -14.39
CA LYS A 99 2.83 -1.19 -14.27
C LYS A 99 1.68 -1.56 -15.21
N SER A 100 1.99 -1.84 -16.46
CA SER A 100 0.99 -2.19 -17.47
C SER A 100 0.32 -3.52 -17.15
N ARG A 101 1.10 -4.52 -16.73
CA ARG A 101 0.58 -5.82 -16.31
C ARG A 101 -0.24 -5.71 -15.03
N PHE A 102 0.15 -4.85 -14.09
CA PHE A 102 -0.58 -4.64 -12.84
C PHE A 102 -2.00 -4.15 -13.10
N SER A 103 -2.16 -3.13 -13.95
CA SER A 103 -3.47 -2.63 -14.35
C SER A 103 -4.29 -3.66 -15.15
N ALA A 104 -3.65 -4.35 -16.10
CA ALA A 104 -4.29 -5.41 -16.89
C ALA A 104 -4.76 -6.58 -16.01
N GLU A 105 -3.97 -6.98 -15.02
CA GLU A 105 -4.33 -8.08 -14.11
C GLU A 105 -5.45 -7.67 -13.14
N TRP A 106 -5.48 -6.42 -12.67
CA TRP A 106 -6.62 -5.87 -11.95
C TRP A 106 -7.89 -5.91 -12.79
N ARG A 107 -7.81 -5.43 -14.04
CA ARG A 107 -8.94 -5.48 -14.97
C ARG A 107 -9.46 -6.90 -15.15
N ARG A 108 -8.55 -7.85 -15.46
CA ARG A 108 -8.90 -9.26 -15.62
C ARG A 108 -9.58 -9.83 -14.36
N THR A 109 -9.07 -9.48 -13.18
CA THR A 109 -9.62 -9.93 -11.90
C THR A 109 -11.03 -9.38 -11.69
N LEU A 110 -11.25 -8.09 -11.92
CA LEU A 110 -12.56 -7.46 -11.71
C LEU A 110 -13.60 -7.94 -12.73
N GLU A 111 -13.25 -8.06 -14.01
CA GLU A 111 -14.15 -8.56 -15.05
C GLU A 111 -14.61 -10.02 -14.81
N ASN A 112 -13.79 -10.81 -14.10
CA ASN A 112 -14.11 -12.19 -13.73
C ASN A 112 -14.68 -12.34 -12.31
N THR A 113 -14.93 -11.24 -11.61
CA THR A 113 -15.53 -11.28 -10.27
C THR A 113 -17.07 -11.36 -10.39
N PRO A 114 -17.73 -12.40 -9.85
CA PRO A 114 -19.19 -12.49 -9.85
C PRO A 114 -19.83 -11.27 -9.17
N ASN A 115 -21.00 -10.87 -9.62
CA ASN A 115 -21.78 -9.71 -9.13
C ASN A 115 -21.12 -8.33 -9.34
N LEU A 116 -19.96 -8.26 -10.01
CA LEU A 116 -19.28 -7.01 -10.32
C LEU A 116 -19.52 -6.62 -11.78
N TYR A 117 -19.90 -5.37 -11.96
CA TYR A 117 -20.16 -4.74 -13.26
C TYR A 117 -19.28 -3.50 -13.39
N LEU A 118 -18.77 -3.25 -14.57
CA LEU A 118 -17.94 -2.09 -14.88
C LEU A 118 -18.69 -1.14 -15.81
N TRP A 119 -18.53 0.17 -15.58
CA TRP A 119 -19.05 1.23 -16.43
C TRP A 119 -18.01 2.28 -16.67
N GLN A 120 -17.75 2.57 -17.95
CA GLN A 120 -16.77 3.61 -18.31
C GLN A 120 -17.46 4.94 -18.55
N ASP A 121 -17.38 5.82 -17.58
CA ASP A 121 -17.83 7.21 -17.62
C ASP A 121 -17.31 7.96 -16.40
N THR A 122 -17.51 9.29 -16.37
CA THR A 122 -17.18 10.14 -15.23
C THR A 122 -18.44 10.41 -14.41
N ALA A 123 -18.39 10.12 -13.10
CA ALA A 123 -19.43 10.57 -12.18
C ALA A 123 -19.31 12.08 -11.94
N VAL A 124 -20.40 12.82 -12.13
CA VAL A 124 -20.44 14.29 -12.01
C VAL A 124 -21.39 14.77 -10.92
N GLU A 125 -22.28 13.92 -10.42
CA GLU A 125 -23.25 14.29 -9.39
C GLU A 125 -23.60 13.09 -8.52
N LEU A 126 -23.77 13.35 -7.23
CA LEU A 126 -24.37 12.41 -6.28
C LEU A 126 -25.86 12.68 -6.16
N LEU A 127 -26.66 11.63 -6.21
CA LEU A 127 -28.12 11.71 -6.06
C LEU A 127 -28.51 11.38 -4.61
N PHE A 128 -29.30 12.24 -4.00
CA PHE A 128 -29.75 12.09 -2.61
C PHE A 128 -31.27 11.92 -2.54
N GLY A 129 -31.73 11.12 -1.58
CA GLY A 129 -33.15 10.99 -1.30
C GLY A 129 -33.67 12.21 -0.55
N GLN A 130 -34.88 12.68 -0.93
CA GLN A 130 -35.60 13.66 -0.10
C GLN A 130 -36.05 12.96 1.18
N ARG A 131 -35.71 13.49 2.35
CA ARG A 131 -36.28 13.08 3.63
C ARG A 131 -37.24 14.14 4.15
N PRO A 132 -38.36 13.72 4.77
CA PRO A 132 -39.09 14.62 5.63
C PRO A 132 -38.17 15.19 6.72
N ALA A 133 -38.27 16.47 7.03
CA ALA A 133 -37.38 17.17 7.98
C ALA A 133 -37.35 16.53 9.39
N GLU A 134 -38.22 15.59 9.68
CA GLU A 134 -38.39 14.92 10.97
C GLU A 134 -37.65 13.56 11.10
N GLU A 135 -37.07 13.01 10.03
CA GLU A 135 -36.57 11.62 10.01
C GLU A 135 -35.04 11.45 9.82
N GLY A 136 -34.24 12.39 10.31
CA GLY A 136 -32.78 12.18 10.40
C GLY A 136 -31.96 12.55 9.14
N ARG A 137 -30.77 11.94 8.96
CA ARG A 137 -29.80 12.30 7.90
C ARG A 137 -30.27 11.94 6.49
N PRO A 138 -29.92 12.71 5.44
CA PRO A 138 -30.19 12.33 4.06
C PRO A 138 -29.49 11.02 3.71
N GLN A 139 -30.05 10.26 2.77
CA GLN A 139 -29.47 9.03 2.26
C GLN A 139 -28.98 9.22 0.83
N VAL A 140 -27.79 8.70 0.50
CA VAL A 140 -27.38 8.62 -0.90
C VAL A 140 -28.30 7.67 -1.68
N ARG A 141 -28.61 8.01 -2.93
CA ARG A 141 -29.52 7.23 -3.79
C ARG A 141 -28.89 6.78 -5.10
N GLY A 142 -27.71 7.27 -5.40
CA GLY A 142 -27.01 6.92 -6.63
C GLY A 142 -26.12 8.02 -7.16
N ILE A 143 -25.84 7.95 -8.44
CA ILE A 143 -24.99 8.90 -9.14
C ILE A 143 -25.58 9.27 -10.51
N ARG A 144 -25.15 10.44 -11.03
CA ARG A 144 -25.30 10.81 -12.44
C ARG A 144 -23.92 10.89 -13.09
N THR A 145 -23.80 10.36 -14.30
CA THR A 145 -22.57 10.41 -15.07
C THR A 145 -22.56 11.60 -16.05
N GLN A 146 -21.38 11.90 -16.62
CA GLN A 146 -21.17 12.99 -17.57
C GLN A 146 -22.02 12.81 -18.84
N MET A 147 -22.26 11.58 -19.27
CA MET A 147 -23.14 11.26 -20.40
C MET A 147 -24.65 11.30 -20.02
N GLY A 148 -24.98 11.74 -18.80
CA GLY A 148 -26.35 11.89 -18.33
C GLY A 148 -27.02 10.59 -17.89
N VAL A 149 -26.27 9.50 -17.75
CA VAL A 149 -26.81 8.23 -17.26
C VAL A 149 -26.93 8.28 -15.74
N GLU A 150 -28.09 7.88 -15.22
CA GLU A 150 -28.34 7.76 -13.78
C GLU A 150 -28.35 6.29 -13.35
N PHE A 151 -27.63 6.02 -12.29
CA PHE A 151 -27.63 4.74 -11.59
C PHE A 151 -28.08 4.95 -10.15
N SER A 152 -28.98 4.09 -9.68
CA SER A 152 -29.41 4.10 -8.27
C SER A 152 -28.71 3.01 -7.47
N ALA A 153 -28.48 3.28 -6.18
CA ALA A 153 -27.89 2.33 -5.25
C ALA A 153 -28.30 2.58 -3.80
N ASP A 154 -28.18 1.52 -2.98
CA ASP A 154 -28.35 1.62 -1.53
C ASP A 154 -27.14 2.27 -0.85
N CYS A 155 -25.93 2.01 -1.38
CA CYS A 155 -24.69 2.61 -0.92
C CYS A 155 -23.82 3.10 -2.10
N VAL A 156 -23.08 4.19 -1.86
CA VAL A 156 -22.08 4.73 -2.80
C VAL A 156 -20.74 4.87 -2.07
N ILE A 157 -19.66 4.39 -2.70
CA ILE A 157 -18.29 4.50 -2.20
C ILE A 157 -17.51 5.42 -3.15
N LEU A 158 -17.06 6.58 -2.65
CA LEU A 158 -16.24 7.52 -3.41
C LEU A 158 -14.75 7.23 -3.20
N THR A 159 -14.04 7.06 -4.32
CA THR A 159 -12.60 6.75 -4.35
C THR A 159 -11.88 7.59 -5.42
N ALA A 160 -12.14 8.90 -5.40
CA ALA A 160 -11.85 9.82 -6.50
C ALA A 160 -10.35 10.12 -6.75
N GLY A 161 -9.44 9.67 -5.89
CA GLY A 161 -7.99 9.88 -6.07
C GLY A 161 -7.62 11.36 -6.16
N THR A 162 -6.89 11.75 -7.20
CA THR A 162 -6.43 13.12 -7.49
C THR A 162 -7.32 13.84 -8.52
N PHE A 163 -8.53 13.33 -8.78
CA PHE A 163 -9.33 13.77 -9.92
C PHE A 163 -10.33 14.87 -9.59
N LEU A 164 -10.77 15.05 -8.32
CA LEU A 164 -11.71 16.09 -7.95
C LEU A 164 -11.06 17.47 -8.09
N ALA A 165 -11.56 18.26 -9.04
CA ALA A 165 -11.03 19.57 -9.40
C ALA A 165 -9.49 19.55 -9.56
N GLY A 166 -8.96 18.49 -10.16
CA GLY A 166 -7.53 18.26 -10.30
C GLY A 166 -6.87 19.25 -11.27
N VAL A 167 -5.73 19.83 -10.87
CA VAL A 167 -4.94 20.73 -11.70
C VAL A 167 -3.47 20.33 -11.63
N MET A 168 -2.86 20.10 -12.79
CA MET A 168 -1.44 19.77 -12.92
C MET A 168 -0.63 21.04 -13.20
N TYR A 169 0.57 21.13 -12.62
CA TYR A 169 1.47 22.28 -12.74
C TYR A 169 2.89 21.85 -13.14
N CYS A 170 3.45 22.54 -14.14
CA CYS A 170 4.84 22.42 -14.55
C CYS A 170 5.38 23.85 -14.81
N GLY A 171 6.13 24.41 -13.87
CA GLY A 171 6.51 25.80 -13.87
C GLY A 171 5.28 26.72 -13.91
N ARG A 172 5.25 27.64 -14.85
CA ARG A 172 4.12 28.56 -15.06
C ARG A 172 2.95 27.94 -15.82
N SER A 173 3.16 26.79 -16.45
CA SER A 173 2.12 26.08 -17.19
C SER A 173 1.26 25.23 -16.27
N HIS A 174 -0.04 25.21 -16.54
CA HIS A 174 -0.99 24.36 -15.84
C HIS A 174 -2.04 23.80 -16.79
N ALA A 175 -2.60 22.67 -16.42
CA ALA A 175 -3.70 22.03 -17.14
C ALA A 175 -4.64 21.34 -16.16
N GLU A 176 -5.94 21.41 -16.41
CA GLU A 176 -6.90 20.60 -15.68
C GLU A 176 -6.69 19.11 -15.96
N GLY A 177 -6.73 18.30 -14.92
CA GLY A 177 -6.56 16.86 -15.04
C GLY A 177 -6.23 16.22 -13.70
N GLY A 178 -6.64 14.98 -13.53
CA GLY A 178 -6.30 14.17 -12.35
C GLY A 178 -4.92 13.49 -12.47
N ARG A 179 -4.45 13.34 -13.71
CA ARG A 179 -3.18 12.72 -14.08
C ARG A 179 -2.86 13.10 -15.52
N ALA A 180 -1.57 13.04 -15.92
CA ALA A 180 -1.18 13.32 -17.29
C ALA A 180 -1.95 12.46 -18.29
N GLY A 181 -2.67 13.11 -19.21
CA GLY A 181 -3.53 12.48 -20.21
C GLY A 181 -4.94 12.11 -19.75
N ASP A 182 -5.33 12.43 -18.51
CA ASP A 182 -6.67 12.17 -17.98
C ASP A 182 -7.32 13.47 -17.47
N SER A 183 -8.61 13.63 -17.75
CA SER A 183 -9.39 14.81 -17.37
C SER A 183 -9.60 14.89 -15.84
N ALA A 184 -9.90 16.08 -15.35
CA ALA A 184 -10.42 16.27 -13.99
C ALA A 184 -11.92 15.91 -13.93
N SER A 185 -12.40 15.64 -12.71
CA SER A 185 -13.82 15.44 -12.42
C SER A 185 -14.36 16.66 -11.67
N HIS A 186 -15.47 17.19 -12.14
CA HIS A 186 -16.19 18.32 -11.55
C HIS A 186 -17.63 17.90 -11.19
N GLY A 187 -18.27 18.64 -10.28
CA GLY A 187 -19.66 18.44 -9.85
C GLY A 187 -19.80 17.60 -8.58
N VAL A 188 -18.96 16.62 -8.34
CA VAL A 188 -19.02 15.78 -7.13
C VAL A 188 -18.63 16.58 -5.89
N THR A 189 -17.58 17.38 -5.95
CA THR A 189 -17.19 18.28 -4.83
C THR A 189 -18.31 19.23 -4.49
N GLU A 190 -18.90 19.87 -5.49
CA GLU A 190 -20.01 20.81 -5.32
C GLU A 190 -21.23 20.14 -4.70
N SER A 191 -21.57 18.92 -5.13
CA SER A 191 -22.65 18.11 -4.55
C SER A 191 -22.42 17.86 -3.05
N LEU A 192 -21.19 17.52 -2.66
CA LEU A 192 -20.82 17.23 -1.28
C LEU A 192 -20.81 18.51 -0.41
N VAL A 193 -20.23 19.60 -0.92
CA VAL A 193 -20.20 20.89 -0.21
C VAL A 193 -21.62 21.40 0.03
N ALA A 194 -22.54 21.24 -0.93
CA ALA A 194 -23.96 21.59 -0.77
C ALA A 194 -24.65 20.77 0.34
N MET A 195 -24.15 19.57 0.63
CA MET A 195 -24.62 18.72 1.74
C MET A 195 -23.94 19.04 3.08
N GLY A 196 -23.05 20.04 3.13
CA GLY A 196 -22.37 20.49 4.33
C GLY A 196 -21.01 19.83 4.60
N PHE A 197 -20.45 19.09 3.65
CA PHE A 197 -19.11 18.52 3.81
C PHE A 197 -18.03 19.60 3.70
N GLU A 198 -17.04 19.52 4.57
CA GLU A 198 -15.87 20.37 4.54
C GLU A 198 -14.80 19.76 3.61
N ALA A 199 -14.41 20.53 2.60
CA ALA A 199 -13.36 20.18 1.65
C ALA A 199 -12.10 21.02 1.87
N GLY A 200 -10.96 20.51 1.45
CA GLY A 200 -9.69 21.22 1.40
C GLY A 200 -8.94 20.87 0.11
N ARG A 201 -7.74 21.46 -0.04
CA ARG A 201 -6.86 21.18 -1.18
C ARG A 201 -5.59 20.49 -0.69
N MET A 202 -5.20 19.41 -1.37
CA MET A 202 -3.92 18.75 -1.15
C MET A 202 -3.12 18.70 -2.46
N LYS A 203 -1.82 18.52 -2.31
CA LYS A 203 -0.87 18.47 -3.44
C LYS A 203 -0.05 17.20 -3.36
N THR A 204 0.21 16.60 -4.50
CA THR A 204 1.26 15.58 -4.68
C THR A 204 2.06 15.89 -5.95
N GLY A 205 3.03 15.05 -6.31
CA GLY A 205 3.82 15.26 -7.51
C GLY A 205 4.44 13.97 -8.01
N THR A 206 4.93 14.01 -9.23
CA THR A 206 5.61 12.90 -9.90
C THR A 206 6.83 13.42 -10.67
N PRO A 207 7.92 12.64 -10.80
CA PRO A 207 9.07 13.00 -11.63
C PRO A 207 8.81 12.79 -13.10
N ALA A 208 9.73 13.29 -13.93
CA ALA A 208 9.79 12.98 -15.35
C ALA A 208 9.88 11.47 -15.60
N ARG A 209 9.42 11.02 -16.76
CA ARG A 209 9.60 9.65 -17.25
C ARG A 209 10.72 9.63 -18.29
N LEU A 210 11.65 8.69 -18.09
CA LEU A 210 12.93 8.65 -18.79
C LEU A 210 12.97 7.48 -19.78
N ASP A 211 13.63 7.70 -20.93
CA ASP A 211 13.84 6.65 -21.92
C ASP A 211 15.16 5.90 -21.64
N ALA A 212 15.07 4.65 -21.21
CA ALA A 212 16.20 3.81 -20.90
C ALA A 212 17.22 3.65 -22.04
N ARG A 213 16.79 3.77 -23.30
CA ARG A 213 17.69 3.64 -24.46
C ARG A 213 18.77 4.72 -24.51
N THR A 214 18.59 5.81 -23.77
CA THR A 214 19.45 6.99 -23.75
C THR A 214 20.17 7.19 -22.42
N ILE A 215 20.11 6.19 -21.54
CA ILE A 215 20.78 6.18 -20.24
C ILE A 215 22.00 5.28 -20.30
N ASN A 216 23.14 5.77 -19.82
CA ASN A 216 24.37 4.98 -19.69
C ASN A 216 24.35 4.16 -18.38
N PHE A 217 23.77 2.95 -18.44
CA PHE A 217 23.67 2.04 -17.29
C PHE A 217 25.02 1.48 -16.83
N GLU A 218 26.06 1.50 -17.68
CA GLU A 218 27.37 0.90 -17.35
C GLU A 218 28.06 1.57 -16.18
N ILE A 219 27.76 2.85 -15.95
CA ILE A 219 28.36 3.64 -14.86
C ILE A 219 27.46 3.72 -13.62
N LEU A 220 26.21 3.21 -13.71
CA LEU A 220 25.26 3.27 -12.59
C LEU A 220 25.38 2.03 -11.70
N GLU A 221 25.24 2.22 -10.41
CA GLU A 221 25.25 1.13 -9.43
C GLU A 221 23.92 0.36 -9.44
N PRO A 222 23.92 -0.95 -9.83
CA PRO A 222 22.70 -1.72 -9.81
C PRO A 222 22.26 -2.09 -8.40
N GLN A 223 20.98 -1.99 -8.12
CA GLN A 223 20.35 -2.47 -6.91
C GLN A 223 19.46 -3.67 -7.20
N TYR A 224 19.94 -4.85 -6.86
CA TYR A 224 19.25 -6.12 -7.09
C TYR A 224 18.18 -6.38 -6.02
N GLY A 225 17.21 -7.22 -6.37
CA GLY A 225 16.26 -7.80 -5.43
C GLY A 225 16.90 -8.83 -4.50
N ASP A 226 16.13 -9.34 -3.56
CA ASP A 226 16.58 -10.42 -2.68
C ASP A 226 16.90 -11.68 -3.50
N GLU A 227 17.96 -12.41 -3.17
CA GLU A 227 18.34 -13.66 -3.85
C GLU A 227 17.26 -14.72 -3.70
N ASN A 228 16.70 -14.83 -2.50
CA ASN A 228 15.57 -15.70 -2.18
C ASN A 228 14.35 -14.81 -1.84
N PRO A 229 13.65 -14.31 -2.87
CA PRO A 229 12.53 -13.41 -2.63
C PRO A 229 11.37 -14.13 -1.97
N SER A 230 10.67 -13.44 -1.06
CA SER A 230 9.36 -13.83 -0.56
C SER A 230 8.26 -13.29 -1.48
N LYS A 231 7.02 -13.34 -1.04
CA LYS A 231 5.85 -12.82 -1.75
C LYS A 231 4.90 -12.10 -0.79
N PHE A 232 3.93 -11.36 -1.32
CA PHE A 232 2.94 -10.66 -0.50
C PHE A 232 1.77 -11.55 -0.09
N SER A 233 1.22 -12.32 -1.02
CA SER A 233 -0.01 -13.09 -0.77
C SER A 233 0.26 -14.36 0.03
N PHE A 234 -0.62 -14.63 1.00
CA PHE A 234 -0.67 -15.91 1.71
C PHE A 234 -1.34 -17.02 0.87
N SER A 235 -1.83 -16.70 -0.32
CA SER A 235 -2.46 -17.66 -1.21
C SER A 235 -1.45 -18.58 -1.88
N ALA A 236 -1.80 -19.86 -2.02
CA ALA A 236 -0.94 -20.85 -2.69
C ALA A 236 -0.90 -20.71 -4.23
N ASP A 237 -1.73 -19.86 -4.80
CA ASP A 237 -1.83 -19.63 -6.25
C ASP A 237 -0.87 -18.53 -6.77
N THR A 238 -0.06 -17.94 -5.89
CA THR A 238 1.01 -17.00 -6.24
C THR A 238 2.37 -17.55 -5.84
N HIS A 239 3.40 -17.07 -6.52
CA HIS A 239 4.79 -17.50 -6.29
C HIS A 239 5.71 -16.29 -6.19
N PRO A 240 6.87 -16.41 -5.51
CA PRO A 240 7.90 -15.41 -5.53
C PRO A 240 8.33 -15.04 -6.96
N VAL A 241 8.68 -13.76 -7.15
CA VAL A 241 9.13 -13.25 -8.45
C VAL A 241 10.38 -13.99 -8.93
N GLN A 242 10.41 -14.31 -10.23
CA GLN A 242 11.57 -14.90 -10.92
C GLN A 242 12.16 -13.91 -11.92
N ASN A 243 13.45 -14.09 -12.27
CA ASN A 243 14.15 -13.25 -13.25
C ASN A 243 14.01 -11.76 -12.94
N GLN A 244 14.46 -11.36 -11.78
CA GLN A 244 14.30 -10.00 -11.27
C GLN A 244 15.06 -8.96 -12.11
N LEU A 245 14.45 -7.77 -12.28
CA LEU A 245 15.09 -6.61 -12.89
C LEU A 245 15.76 -5.77 -11.79
N PRO A 246 16.98 -5.25 -12.02
CA PRO A 246 17.59 -4.31 -11.09
C PRO A 246 16.93 -2.93 -11.18
N CYS A 247 16.92 -2.21 -10.07
CA CYS A 247 16.88 -0.76 -10.04
C CYS A 247 18.31 -0.22 -10.05
N PHE A 248 18.50 1.08 -10.20
CA PHE A 248 19.83 1.68 -10.18
C PHE A 248 19.88 2.87 -9.24
N LEU A 249 21.01 3.02 -8.56
CA LEU A 249 21.29 4.19 -7.74
C LEU A 249 21.82 5.33 -8.64
N VAL A 250 21.27 6.51 -8.41
CA VAL A 250 21.64 7.74 -9.13
C VAL A 250 21.75 8.84 -8.10
N TYR A 251 22.64 9.79 -8.33
CA TYR A 251 22.88 10.89 -7.40
C TYR A 251 22.77 12.24 -8.09
N THR A 252 22.16 13.21 -7.43
CA THR A 252 22.29 14.60 -7.82
C THR A 252 23.69 15.11 -7.42
N SER A 253 24.07 16.24 -7.99
CA SER A 253 25.32 16.94 -7.66
C SER A 253 25.04 18.41 -7.38
N LYS A 254 26.03 19.12 -6.87
CA LYS A 254 25.96 20.58 -6.69
C LYS A 254 25.58 21.29 -7.98
N LYS A 255 26.13 20.86 -9.13
CA LYS A 255 25.79 21.39 -10.46
C LYS A 255 24.28 21.25 -10.75
N VAL A 256 23.71 20.05 -10.49
CA VAL A 256 22.27 19.79 -10.63
C VAL A 256 21.46 20.71 -9.71
N HIS A 257 21.90 20.88 -8.45
CA HIS A 257 21.22 21.74 -7.48
C HIS A 257 21.23 23.21 -7.92
N ASP A 258 22.34 23.70 -8.44
CA ASP A 258 22.46 25.10 -8.91
C ASP A 258 21.55 25.35 -10.12
N ILE A 259 21.40 24.38 -11.01
CA ILE A 259 20.45 24.45 -12.11
C ILE A 259 18.99 24.50 -11.61
N LEU A 260 18.61 23.58 -10.72
CA LEU A 260 17.26 23.52 -10.16
C LEU A 260 16.88 24.82 -9.43
N ARG A 261 17.80 25.44 -8.70
CA ARG A 261 17.58 26.72 -8.00
C ARG A 261 17.24 27.88 -8.93
N LYS A 262 17.69 27.87 -10.20
CA LYS A 262 17.33 28.90 -11.19
C LYS A 262 15.81 28.93 -11.42
N GLY A 263 15.12 27.77 -11.30
CA GLY A 263 13.68 27.66 -11.51
C GLY A 263 12.82 27.99 -10.30
N PHE A 264 13.36 28.27 -9.13
CA PHE A 264 12.59 28.48 -7.89
C PHE A 264 11.61 29.65 -7.97
N GLY A 265 11.96 30.73 -8.70
CA GLY A 265 11.07 31.86 -8.91
C GLY A 265 9.80 31.52 -9.72
N ASP A 266 9.87 30.47 -10.55
CA ASP A 266 8.77 29.99 -11.39
C ASP A 266 8.13 28.72 -10.83
N SER A 267 8.55 28.26 -9.66
CA SER A 267 7.96 27.11 -8.99
C SER A 267 6.56 27.45 -8.48
N PRO A 268 5.51 26.72 -8.89
CA PRO A 268 4.16 26.94 -8.39
C PRO A 268 4.02 26.66 -6.88
N LEU A 269 4.97 25.94 -6.30
CA LEU A 269 5.07 25.69 -4.86
C LEU A 269 5.55 26.92 -4.09
N PHE A 270 6.54 27.64 -4.64
CA PHE A 270 7.18 28.76 -3.95
C PHE A 270 6.57 30.11 -4.26
N ASN A 271 5.91 30.25 -5.44
CA ASN A 271 5.24 31.49 -5.82
C ASN A 271 3.80 31.63 -5.30
N GLY A 272 3.30 30.63 -4.54
CA GLY A 272 1.96 30.64 -3.94
C GLY A 272 0.81 30.28 -4.90
N THR A 273 1.10 29.81 -6.12
CA THR A 273 0.08 29.32 -7.06
C THR A 273 -0.63 28.07 -6.52
N ILE A 274 0.13 27.09 -6.03
CA ILE A 274 -0.38 25.92 -5.33
C ILE A 274 -0.65 26.31 -3.87
N ARG A 275 -1.88 26.10 -3.43
CA ARG A 275 -2.31 26.35 -2.04
C ARG A 275 -2.39 25.07 -1.23
N GLY A 276 -2.49 23.91 -1.91
CA GLY A 276 -2.57 22.60 -1.29
C GLY A 276 -1.28 22.22 -0.57
N ILE A 277 -1.40 21.58 0.59
CA ILE A 277 -0.28 21.09 1.38
C ILE A 277 0.25 19.81 0.74
N GLY A 278 1.57 19.72 0.57
CA GLY A 278 2.27 18.56 0.01
C GLY A 278 2.69 17.54 1.08
N PRO A 279 2.99 16.29 0.67
CA PRO A 279 3.41 15.24 1.60
C PRO A 279 4.82 15.49 2.14
N ARG A 280 4.97 15.54 3.45
CA ARG A 280 6.24 15.76 4.16
C ARG A 280 7.31 14.71 3.85
N TYR A 281 6.90 13.46 3.63
CA TYR A 281 7.81 12.32 3.48
C TYR A 281 8.05 11.87 2.04
N CYS A 282 7.50 12.58 1.07
CA CYS A 282 7.83 12.47 -0.35
C CYS A 282 7.96 13.88 -0.92
N PRO A 283 8.93 14.67 -0.41
CA PRO A 283 9.11 16.03 -0.86
C PRO A 283 9.56 16.04 -2.31
N SER A 284 9.19 17.08 -3.03
CA SER A 284 9.76 17.36 -4.35
C SER A 284 11.26 17.62 -4.25
N ILE A 285 11.97 17.57 -5.37
CA ILE A 285 13.41 17.86 -5.36
C ILE A 285 13.67 19.30 -4.92
N GLU A 286 12.81 20.24 -5.30
CA GLU A 286 12.90 21.63 -4.85
C GLU A 286 12.67 21.78 -3.34
N ASP A 287 11.74 21.02 -2.74
CA ASP A 287 11.55 20.99 -1.28
C ASP A 287 12.77 20.43 -0.56
N LYS A 288 13.42 19.39 -1.13
CA LYS A 288 14.65 18.81 -0.58
C LYS A 288 15.79 19.82 -0.58
N LEU A 289 15.95 20.55 -1.68
CA LEU A 289 17.00 21.58 -1.82
C LEU A 289 16.77 22.78 -0.90
N ASN A 290 15.54 23.08 -0.56
CA ASN A 290 15.21 24.13 0.42
C ASN A 290 15.42 23.66 1.86
N THR A 291 14.97 22.44 2.18
CA THR A 291 15.03 21.89 3.55
C THR A 291 16.42 21.40 3.93
N PHE A 292 17.20 20.87 2.98
CA PHE A 292 18.54 20.30 3.17
C PHE A 292 19.55 21.01 2.27
N ALA A 293 19.57 22.34 2.37
CA ALA A 293 20.37 23.20 1.48
C ALA A 293 21.88 22.98 1.56
N ASP A 294 22.35 22.44 2.67
CA ASP A 294 23.76 22.12 2.99
C ASP A 294 24.24 20.79 2.40
N LYS A 295 23.35 19.97 1.85
CA LYS A 295 23.74 18.72 1.21
C LYS A 295 24.16 18.92 -0.24
N ASP A 296 25.35 18.43 -0.59
CA ASP A 296 25.89 18.51 -1.95
C ASP A 296 25.29 17.50 -2.93
N GLN A 297 24.62 16.45 -2.41
CA GLN A 297 23.99 15.41 -3.23
C GLN A 297 22.77 14.80 -2.55
N HIS A 298 21.82 14.31 -3.35
CA HIS A 298 20.71 13.50 -2.94
C HIS A 298 20.70 12.17 -3.72
N GLN A 299 20.46 11.07 -3.02
CA GLN A 299 20.29 9.77 -3.62
C GLN A 299 18.92 9.66 -4.28
N LEU A 300 18.90 9.11 -5.48
CA LEU A 300 17.73 8.81 -6.29
C LEU A 300 17.73 7.33 -6.66
N PHE A 301 16.56 6.81 -7.03
CA PHE A 301 16.40 5.44 -7.51
C PHE A 301 15.79 5.47 -8.90
N LEU A 302 16.49 4.90 -9.86
CA LEU A 302 16.02 4.72 -11.22
C LEU A 302 15.33 3.34 -11.30
N GLU A 303 14.01 3.35 -11.47
CA GLU A 303 13.14 2.18 -11.33
C GLU A 303 12.48 1.85 -12.68
N PRO A 304 12.57 0.60 -13.21
CA PRO A 304 11.88 0.22 -14.43
C PRO A 304 10.36 0.20 -14.23
N GLU A 305 9.60 0.76 -15.16
CA GLU A 305 8.13 0.73 -15.11
C GLU A 305 7.52 -0.59 -15.65
N GLY A 306 8.34 -1.48 -16.18
CA GLY A 306 7.90 -2.81 -16.65
C GLY A 306 8.96 -3.54 -17.46
N ARG A 307 8.62 -4.78 -17.85
CA ARG A 307 9.53 -5.64 -18.65
C ARG A 307 9.49 -5.31 -20.14
N SER A 308 8.38 -4.79 -20.62
CA SER A 308 8.10 -4.56 -22.05
C SER A 308 8.08 -3.09 -22.43
N THR A 309 8.70 -2.25 -21.60
CA THR A 309 8.81 -0.81 -21.85
C THR A 309 10.23 -0.32 -21.57
N ASN A 310 10.63 0.74 -22.27
CA ASN A 310 11.86 1.49 -21.97
C ASN A 310 11.60 2.66 -21.01
N GLU A 311 10.42 2.76 -20.43
CA GLU A 311 10.06 3.83 -19.51
C GLU A 311 10.61 3.54 -18.12
N TYR A 312 11.36 4.51 -17.57
CA TYR A 312 11.91 4.46 -16.21
C TYR A 312 11.41 5.63 -15.37
N TYR A 313 11.17 5.33 -14.10
CA TYR A 313 10.77 6.27 -13.06
C TYR A 313 11.98 6.69 -12.24
N LEU A 314 12.19 8.00 -12.04
CA LEU A 314 13.28 8.52 -11.22
C LEU A 314 12.77 8.88 -9.81
N ASN A 315 12.72 7.89 -8.92
CA ASN A 315 12.24 8.06 -7.56
C ASN A 315 13.14 9.04 -6.77
N GLY A 316 12.50 10.03 -6.17
CA GLY A 316 13.18 11.07 -5.40
C GLY A 316 13.43 12.37 -6.17
N PHE A 317 13.11 12.44 -7.47
CA PHE A 317 13.24 13.62 -8.32
C PHE A 317 11.88 14.20 -8.77
N SER A 318 10.84 14.04 -7.95
CA SER A 318 9.54 14.68 -8.19
C SER A 318 9.72 16.19 -8.27
N SER A 319 9.18 16.85 -9.28
CA SER A 319 9.38 18.28 -9.50
C SER A 319 8.18 18.93 -10.18
N SER A 320 7.92 20.19 -9.84
CA SER A 320 7.00 21.07 -10.54
C SER A 320 7.69 22.25 -11.22
N LEU A 321 9.01 22.25 -11.27
CA LEU A 321 9.80 23.29 -11.91
C LEU A 321 9.50 23.36 -13.42
N PRO A 322 9.81 24.50 -14.09
CA PRO A 322 9.70 24.63 -15.53
C PRO A 322 10.40 23.51 -16.29
N TRP A 323 9.85 23.14 -17.43
CA TRP A 323 10.35 22.05 -18.26
C TRP A 323 11.83 22.18 -18.65
N ASP A 324 12.25 23.37 -19.08
CA ASP A 324 13.64 23.67 -19.44
C ASP A 324 14.60 23.45 -18.27
N ILE A 325 14.21 23.82 -17.07
CA ILE A 325 14.99 23.59 -15.84
C ILE A 325 15.06 22.10 -15.51
N GLN A 326 13.95 21.36 -15.62
CA GLN A 326 13.96 19.91 -15.44
C GLN A 326 14.88 19.24 -16.46
N TRP A 327 14.81 19.65 -17.72
CA TRP A 327 15.63 19.12 -18.78
C TRP A 327 17.12 19.38 -18.55
N GLU A 328 17.51 20.64 -18.27
CA GLU A 328 18.91 21.00 -17.98
C GLU A 328 19.45 20.25 -16.75
N ALA A 329 18.67 20.15 -15.69
CA ALA A 329 19.06 19.49 -14.47
C ALA A 329 19.25 17.97 -14.65
N LEU A 330 18.35 17.31 -15.37
CA LEU A 330 18.43 15.87 -15.64
C LEU A 330 19.66 15.54 -16.50
N HIS A 331 19.96 16.34 -17.55
CA HIS A 331 21.16 16.15 -18.37
C HIS A 331 22.49 16.46 -17.65
N ALA A 332 22.44 17.09 -16.50
CA ALA A 332 23.60 17.30 -15.64
C ALA A 332 23.87 16.16 -14.66
N ILE A 333 23.00 15.14 -14.62
CA ILE A 333 23.19 13.91 -13.83
C ILE A 333 24.12 12.98 -14.61
N GLU A 334 25.10 12.40 -13.92
CA GLU A 334 26.04 11.45 -14.49
C GLU A 334 25.31 10.23 -15.09
N GLY A 335 25.58 9.91 -16.35
CA GLY A 335 24.92 8.85 -17.11
C GLY A 335 23.64 9.27 -17.83
N PHE A 336 23.24 10.55 -17.72
CA PHE A 336 22.03 11.08 -18.35
C PHE A 336 22.34 12.17 -19.41
N GLU A 337 23.59 12.25 -19.87
CA GLU A 337 24.06 13.29 -20.79
C GLU A 337 23.27 13.34 -22.09
N ASP A 338 22.86 12.18 -22.60
CA ASP A 338 22.10 12.02 -23.86
C ASP A 338 20.61 11.69 -23.61
N LEU A 339 20.09 11.99 -22.40
CA LEU A 339 18.79 11.57 -21.95
C LEU A 339 17.64 12.06 -22.84
N HIS A 340 16.79 11.15 -23.29
CA HIS A 340 15.47 11.46 -23.83
C HIS A 340 14.41 11.30 -22.73
N ILE A 341 13.45 12.21 -22.68
CA ILE A 341 12.40 12.26 -21.67
C ILE A 341 11.05 12.09 -22.34
N PHE A 342 10.26 11.10 -21.90
CA PHE A 342 8.93 10.85 -22.46
C PHE A 342 7.90 11.90 -22.06
N ARG A 343 7.97 12.39 -20.80
CA ARG A 343 7.12 13.45 -20.26
C ARG A 343 7.77 14.12 -19.05
N PRO A 344 7.48 15.41 -18.79
CA PRO A 344 8.02 16.12 -17.65
C PRO A 344 7.44 15.63 -16.32
N GLY A 345 8.11 15.93 -15.22
CA GLY A 345 7.54 15.91 -13.88
C GLY A 345 6.53 17.05 -13.72
N TYR A 346 5.56 16.84 -12.83
CA TYR A 346 4.55 17.85 -12.50
C TYR A 346 4.06 17.68 -11.06
N ALA A 347 3.56 18.76 -10.47
CA ALA A 347 2.74 18.70 -9.28
C ALA A 347 1.27 18.62 -9.67
N ILE A 348 0.46 18.00 -8.85
CA ILE A 348 -0.99 17.98 -8.99
C ILE A 348 -1.63 18.45 -7.69
N GLU A 349 -2.58 19.35 -7.77
CA GLU A 349 -3.43 19.83 -6.69
C GLU A 349 -4.87 19.36 -6.92
N TYR A 350 -5.54 18.91 -5.88
CA TYR A 350 -6.86 18.27 -5.96
C TYR A 350 -7.65 18.46 -4.68
N ASP A 351 -8.98 18.28 -4.75
CA ASP A 351 -9.85 18.34 -3.58
C ASP A 351 -9.78 17.06 -2.76
N TYR A 352 -9.81 17.22 -1.44
CA TYR A 352 -10.03 16.16 -0.46
C TYR A 352 -11.07 16.60 0.55
N PHE A 353 -11.58 15.66 1.34
CA PHE A 353 -12.55 15.92 2.40
C PHE A 353 -11.95 15.54 3.75
N LEU A 354 -12.27 16.34 4.78
CA LEU A 354 -11.76 16.11 6.12
C LEU A 354 -12.23 14.74 6.63
N PRO A 355 -11.31 13.80 6.92
CA PRO A 355 -11.69 12.43 7.30
C PRO A 355 -12.34 12.33 8.68
N THR A 356 -12.27 13.37 9.51
CA THR A 356 -13.02 13.48 10.78
C THR A 356 -14.54 13.49 10.58
N GLN A 357 -15.01 13.71 9.35
CA GLN A 357 -16.41 13.59 8.94
C GLN A 357 -16.88 12.14 8.72
N LEU A 358 -16.00 11.16 8.93
CA LEU A 358 -16.28 9.75 8.79
C LEU A 358 -16.39 9.04 10.14
N HIS A 359 -17.17 7.96 10.15
CA HIS A 359 -17.12 6.94 11.19
C HIS A 359 -15.93 5.99 10.94
N HIS A 360 -15.56 5.17 11.93
CA HIS A 360 -14.54 4.15 11.78
C HIS A 360 -14.88 3.09 10.70
N SER A 361 -16.14 2.97 10.32
CA SER A 361 -16.60 2.17 9.18
C SER A 361 -16.27 2.78 7.82
N LEU A 362 -15.74 4.02 7.78
CA LEU A 362 -15.58 4.88 6.61
C LEU A 362 -16.89 5.40 6.01
N GLU A 363 -18.02 5.15 6.63
CA GLU A 363 -19.29 5.81 6.30
C GLU A 363 -19.27 7.25 6.76
N THR A 364 -19.87 8.15 5.98
CA THR A 364 -19.94 9.57 6.33
C THR A 364 -20.91 9.83 7.48
N LYS A 365 -20.61 10.82 8.31
CA LYS A 365 -21.48 11.26 9.43
C LYS A 365 -22.69 12.07 8.97
N LEU A 366 -22.62 12.68 7.78
CA LEU A 366 -23.64 13.60 7.27
C LEU A 366 -24.66 12.92 6.36
N VAL A 367 -24.27 11.86 5.65
CA VAL A 367 -25.12 11.18 4.66
C VAL A 367 -25.07 9.67 4.87
N ASP A 368 -26.22 9.05 5.04
CA ASP A 368 -26.34 7.61 5.20
C ASP A 368 -26.02 6.86 3.90
N GLY A 369 -25.31 5.74 4.00
CA GLY A 369 -24.93 4.89 2.86
C GLY A 369 -23.82 5.45 1.97
N LEU A 370 -23.26 6.61 2.32
CA LEU A 370 -22.13 7.22 1.59
C LEU A 370 -20.81 6.94 2.30
N TYR A 371 -19.84 6.40 1.56
CA TYR A 371 -18.51 6.04 2.07
C TYR A 371 -17.42 6.77 1.30
N PHE A 372 -16.34 7.15 1.99
CA PHE A 372 -15.13 7.67 1.36
C PHE A 372 -13.94 6.73 1.62
N ALA A 373 -13.14 6.44 0.60
CA ALA A 373 -11.96 5.62 0.75
C ALA A 373 -10.81 6.10 -0.16
N GLY A 374 -9.59 6.05 0.37
CA GLY A 374 -8.38 6.41 -0.34
C GLY A 374 -8.05 7.89 -0.25
N GLN A 375 -7.51 8.43 -1.32
CA GLN A 375 -6.90 9.76 -1.35
C GLN A 375 -7.90 10.91 -1.10
N ILE A 376 -9.18 10.69 -1.33
CA ILE A 376 -10.27 11.62 -0.99
C ILE A 376 -10.29 11.96 0.52
N ASN A 377 -9.75 11.08 1.37
CA ASN A 377 -9.62 11.24 2.82
C ASN A 377 -8.29 11.90 3.23
N GLY A 378 -7.55 12.47 2.26
CA GLY A 378 -6.26 13.12 2.53
C GLY A 378 -5.10 12.16 2.78
N THR A 379 -5.17 10.92 2.32
CA THR A 379 -4.05 9.97 2.36
C THR A 379 -3.24 10.00 1.07
N THR A 380 -1.97 9.57 1.12
CA THR A 380 -1.14 9.34 -0.07
C THR A 380 -0.49 7.96 0.00
N GLY A 381 -0.78 7.13 -1.00
CA GLY A 381 -0.20 5.81 -1.19
C GLY A 381 -1.22 4.79 -1.65
N TYR A 382 -0.77 3.86 -2.47
CA TYR A 382 -1.61 2.80 -3.04
C TYR A 382 -2.13 1.86 -1.95
N GLU A 383 -1.30 1.56 -0.97
CA GLU A 383 -1.56 0.64 0.13
C GLU A 383 -2.59 1.22 1.10
N GLU A 384 -2.45 2.50 1.46
CA GLU A 384 -3.43 3.23 2.28
C GLU A 384 -4.78 3.31 1.56
N ALA A 385 -4.76 3.51 0.23
CA ALA A 385 -5.97 3.52 -0.57
C ALA A 385 -6.64 2.13 -0.63
N GLY A 386 -5.86 1.08 -0.89
CA GLY A 386 -6.36 -0.29 -0.91
C GLY A 386 -6.95 -0.73 0.44
N ALA A 387 -6.30 -0.38 1.54
CA ALA A 387 -6.78 -0.66 2.90
C ALA A 387 -8.14 -0.03 3.19
N GLN A 388 -8.27 1.26 2.89
CA GLN A 388 -9.55 1.96 3.03
C GLN A 388 -10.62 1.37 2.09
N GLY A 389 -10.22 1.04 0.85
CA GLY A 389 -11.11 0.46 -0.14
C GLY A 389 -11.71 -0.86 0.31
N VAL A 390 -10.89 -1.82 0.74
CA VAL A 390 -11.38 -3.13 1.20
C VAL A 390 -12.32 -2.99 2.40
N MET A 391 -11.99 -2.10 3.36
CA MET A 391 -12.83 -1.85 4.52
C MET A 391 -14.16 -1.18 4.15
N ALA A 392 -14.15 -0.18 3.27
CA ALA A 392 -15.36 0.47 2.79
C ALA A 392 -16.27 -0.51 2.03
N GLY A 393 -15.70 -1.36 1.18
CA GLY A 393 -16.45 -2.39 0.45
C GLY A 393 -17.10 -3.42 1.38
N ILE A 394 -16.36 -3.91 2.38
CA ILE A 394 -16.90 -4.80 3.42
C ILE A 394 -18.03 -4.11 4.18
N ASN A 395 -17.84 -2.88 4.63
CA ASN A 395 -18.80 -2.19 5.48
C ASN A 395 -20.05 -1.73 4.73
N ALA A 396 -19.94 -1.34 3.46
CA ALA A 396 -21.10 -1.05 2.62
C ALA A 396 -21.97 -2.31 2.40
N HIS A 397 -21.33 -3.47 2.18
CA HIS A 397 -22.04 -4.75 2.11
C HIS A 397 -22.76 -5.08 3.44
N ARG A 398 -22.04 -5.01 4.57
CA ARG A 398 -22.59 -5.32 5.89
C ARG A 398 -23.76 -4.40 6.27
N ARG A 399 -23.64 -3.08 5.99
CA ARG A 399 -24.76 -2.14 6.16
C ARG A 399 -26.00 -2.59 5.41
N ARG A 400 -25.84 -2.97 4.13
CA ARG A 400 -26.95 -3.46 3.31
C ARG A 400 -27.60 -4.72 3.90
N MET A 401 -26.80 -5.59 4.51
CA MET A 401 -27.29 -6.81 5.18
C MET A 401 -27.86 -6.53 6.58
N GLY A 402 -27.83 -5.29 7.07
CA GLY A 402 -28.27 -4.94 8.43
C GLY A 402 -27.34 -5.47 9.52
N GLU A 403 -26.06 -5.71 9.18
CA GLU A 403 -25.03 -6.18 10.08
C GLU A 403 -24.22 -5.02 10.65
N GLU A 404 -23.65 -5.23 11.85
CA GLU A 404 -22.73 -4.27 12.44
C GLU A 404 -21.47 -4.07 11.58
N PRO A 405 -20.92 -2.85 11.50
CA PRO A 405 -19.72 -2.60 10.71
C PRO A 405 -18.51 -3.37 11.26
N LEU A 406 -17.64 -3.80 10.36
CA LEU A 406 -16.31 -4.29 10.72
C LEU A 406 -15.41 -3.08 11.01
N VAL A 407 -14.92 -3.00 12.24
CA VAL A 407 -13.92 -2.01 12.67
C VAL A 407 -12.73 -2.77 13.24
N LEU A 408 -11.55 -2.51 12.73
CA LEU A 408 -10.30 -3.07 13.25
C LEU A 408 -9.69 -2.11 14.25
N ALA A 409 -9.30 -2.63 15.42
CA ALA A 409 -8.64 -1.84 16.46
C ALA A 409 -7.16 -1.57 16.12
N ARG A 410 -6.56 -0.60 16.82
CA ARG A 410 -5.16 -0.18 16.63
C ARG A 410 -4.14 -1.27 16.98
N ASP A 411 -4.50 -2.21 17.83
CA ASP A 411 -3.70 -3.37 18.24
C ASP A 411 -3.97 -4.62 17.38
N GLU A 412 -4.99 -4.59 16.53
CA GLU A 412 -5.34 -5.69 15.62
C GLU A 412 -4.70 -5.54 14.24
N ALA A 413 -4.58 -4.30 13.72
CA ALA A 413 -4.08 -4.07 12.37
C ALA A 413 -3.50 -2.66 12.15
N TYR A 414 -2.51 -2.53 11.26
CA TYR A 414 -2.11 -1.23 10.69
C TYR A 414 -3.28 -0.54 9.97
N ILE A 415 -4.18 -1.30 9.36
CA ILE A 415 -5.44 -0.79 8.80
C ILE A 415 -6.27 -0.10 9.88
N GLY A 416 -6.34 -0.68 11.09
CA GLY A 416 -7.01 -0.08 12.25
C GLY A 416 -6.33 1.22 12.68
N VAL A 417 -4.99 1.24 12.77
CA VAL A 417 -4.21 2.46 13.07
C VAL A 417 -4.47 3.55 12.05
N LEU A 418 -4.45 3.21 10.75
CA LEU A 418 -4.71 4.13 9.65
C LEU A 418 -6.08 4.79 9.79
N ILE A 419 -7.13 4.01 9.91
CA ILE A 419 -8.51 4.51 9.94
C ILE A 419 -8.74 5.32 11.22
N ASP A 420 -8.28 4.83 12.37
CA ASP A 420 -8.43 5.54 13.63
C ASP A 420 -7.71 6.91 13.61
N ASP A 421 -6.46 6.97 13.11
CA ASP A 421 -5.75 8.25 12.95
C ASP A 421 -6.54 9.23 12.06
N LEU A 422 -7.09 8.77 10.94
CA LEU A 422 -7.86 9.61 10.02
C LEU A 422 -9.12 10.19 10.67
N VAL A 423 -9.94 9.35 11.29
CA VAL A 423 -11.27 9.76 11.75
C VAL A 423 -11.23 10.49 13.09
N THR A 424 -10.19 10.28 13.92
CA THR A 424 -10.07 10.91 15.24
C THR A 424 -9.16 12.12 15.24
N LYS A 425 -8.02 12.09 14.54
CA LYS A 425 -7.01 13.16 14.52
C LYS A 425 -7.15 14.07 13.31
N GLY A 426 -7.77 13.57 12.22
CA GLY A 426 -7.77 14.27 10.94
C GLY A 426 -6.41 14.30 10.28
N VAL A 427 -6.26 15.18 9.28
CA VAL A 427 -5.03 15.33 8.50
C VAL A 427 -4.73 16.82 8.27
N ASP A 428 -3.54 17.26 8.68
CA ASP A 428 -3.01 18.60 8.39
C ASP A 428 -2.14 18.61 7.14
N GLU A 429 -1.62 17.44 6.76
CA GLU A 429 -0.81 17.17 5.57
C GLU A 429 -1.21 15.80 5.00
N PRO A 430 -0.89 15.48 3.72
CA PRO A 430 -1.19 14.16 3.17
C PRO A 430 -0.68 13.03 4.07
N TYR A 431 -1.62 12.28 4.63
CA TYR A 431 -1.32 11.19 5.57
C TYR A 431 -0.58 10.05 4.88
N ARG A 432 0.46 9.56 5.54
CA ARG A 432 1.21 8.38 5.14
C ARG A 432 1.48 7.48 6.34
N MET A 433 1.34 6.18 6.15
CA MET A 433 1.62 5.21 7.21
C MET A 433 3.13 5.03 7.42
N PHE A 434 3.52 4.97 8.70
CA PHE A 434 4.86 4.64 9.17
C PHE A 434 4.76 3.70 10.36
N THR A 435 5.82 2.92 10.58
CA THR A 435 5.90 2.02 11.75
C THR A 435 5.86 2.77 13.09
N SER A 436 6.26 4.04 13.11
CA SER A 436 6.19 4.90 14.30
C SER A 436 4.76 5.28 14.73
N ARG A 437 3.78 5.17 13.83
CA ARG A 437 2.37 5.46 14.14
C ARG A 437 1.68 4.30 14.89
N ALA A 438 2.24 3.09 14.81
CA ALA A 438 1.70 1.90 15.47
C ALA A 438 2.39 1.69 16.83
N GLU A 439 1.66 1.88 17.91
CA GLU A 439 2.11 1.67 19.28
C GLU A 439 2.46 0.18 19.51
N TYR A 440 1.67 -0.69 18.93
CA TYR A 440 1.77 -2.15 19.09
C TYR A 440 2.45 -2.84 17.91
N ARG A 441 3.42 -2.17 17.23
CA ARG A 441 4.08 -2.70 16.02
C ARG A 441 4.73 -4.07 16.20
N ILE A 442 5.06 -4.47 17.42
CA ILE A 442 5.56 -5.83 17.72
C ILE A 442 4.48 -6.88 17.50
N LEU A 443 3.22 -6.53 17.72
CA LEU A 443 2.06 -7.40 17.46
C LEU A 443 1.64 -7.35 15.98
N LEU A 444 1.85 -6.21 15.30
CA LEU A 444 1.38 -5.92 13.94
C LEU A 444 2.46 -6.20 12.87
N ARG A 445 3.07 -7.39 12.90
CA ARG A 445 4.12 -7.75 11.96
C ARG A 445 3.53 -8.18 10.61
N GLN A 446 4.35 -8.10 9.56
CA GLN A 446 3.96 -8.55 8.22
C GLN A 446 3.80 -10.08 8.15
N ASP A 447 4.62 -10.81 8.93
CA ASP A 447 4.63 -12.28 8.96
C ASP A 447 3.34 -12.86 9.56
N ASN A 448 2.76 -12.22 10.57
CA ASN A 448 1.60 -12.72 11.31
C ASN A 448 0.26 -12.08 10.88
N ALA A 449 0.20 -11.37 9.77
CA ALA A 449 -1.03 -10.72 9.34
C ALA A 449 -2.17 -11.74 9.10
N ASP A 450 -1.85 -12.93 8.60
CA ASP A 450 -2.81 -14.02 8.41
C ASP A 450 -3.35 -14.55 9.74
N ILE A 451 -2.51 -14.70 10.76
CA ILE A 451 -2.93 -15.15 12.10
C ILE A 451 -3.95 -14.18 12.70
N ARG A 452 -3.76 -12.87 12.48
CA ARG A 452 -4.64 -11.82 13.03
C ARG A 452 -5.94 -11.66 12.23
N LEU A 453 -5.89 -11.73 10.90
CA LEU A 453 -6.96 -11.25 10.03
C LEU A 453 -7.62 -12.32 9.15
N THR A 454 -6.96 -13.44 8.82
CA THR A 454 -7.57 -14.48 8.00
C THR A 454 -8.81 -15.13 8.66
N PRO A 455 -8.84 -15.36 9.98
CA PRO A 455 -10.07 -15.81 10.65
C PRO A 455 -11.23 -14.80 10.52
N ILE A 456 -10.93 -13.50 10.57
CA ILE A 456 -11.93 -12.44 10.36
C ILE A 456 -12.44 -12.48 8.91
N GLY A 457 -11.51 -12.51 7.94
CA GLY A 457 -11.83 -12.60 6.51
C GLY A 457 -12.68 -13.82 6.15
N TYR A 458 -12.40 -14.95 6.80
CA TYR A 458 -13.22 -16.18 6.64
C TYR A 458 -14.61 -16.02 7.26
N LYS A 459 -14.70 -15.50 8.47
CA LYS A 459 -15.99 -15.29 9.18
C LYS A 459 -16.93 -14.38 8.41
N ILE A 460 -16.41 -13.32 7.76
CA ILE A 460 -17.24 -12.41 6.95
C ILE A 460 -17.54 -12.96 5.54
N GLY A 461 -16.93 -14.07 5.11
CA GLY A 461 -17.18 -14.71 3.82
C GLY A 461 -16.25 -14.24 2.68
N LEU A 462 -15.22 -13.44 2.94
CA LEU A 462 -14.30 -12.93 1.92
C LEU A 462 -13.15 -13.92 1.63
N ILE A 463 -12.77 -14.76 2.59
CA ILE A 463 -11.80 -15.86 2.45
C ILE A 463 -12.54 -17.17 2.21
N SER A 464 -12.14 -17.92 1.17
CA SER A 464 -12.71 -19.22 0.84
C SER A 464 -12.32 -20.30 1.84
N GLN A 465 -13.15 -21.37 1.95
CA GLN A 465 -12.85 -22.55 2.77
C GLN A 465 -11.45 -23.11 2.46
N LYS A 466 -11.13 -23.30 1.18
CA LYS A 466 -9.84 -23.83 0.74
C LYS A 466 -8.66 -22.99 1.26
N ARG A 467 -8.77 -21.66 1.21
CA ARG A 467 -7.73 -20.76 1.71
C ARG A 467 -7.64 -20.80 3.23
N TYR A 468 -8.76 -20.87 3.92
CA TYR A 468 -8.82 -21.01 5.37
C TYR A 468 -8.23 -22.35 5.85
N ASP A 469 -8.49 -23.45 5.14
CA ASP A 469 -7.89 -24.76 5.43
C ASP A 469 -6.35 -24.73 5.27
N SER A 470 -5.86 -24.05 4.22
CA SER A 470 -4.42 -23.85 4.03
C SER A 470 -3.79 -23.04 5.16
N PHE A 471 -4.46 -21.97 5.61
CA PHE A 471 -4.06 -21.19 6.78
C PHE A 471 -4.01 -22.05 8.05
N CYS A 472 -5.04 -22.84 8.31
CA CYS A 472 -5.09 -23.74 9.47
C CYS A 472 -3.98 -24.81 9.43
N LYS A 473 -3.66 -25.34 8.23
CA LYS A 473 -2.54 -26.28 8.05
C LYS A 473 -1.21 -25.61 8.41
N LYS A 474 -0.94 -24.43 7.84
CA LYS A 474 0.26 -23.64 8.12
C LYS A 474 0.42 -23.40 9.63
N ASN A 475 -0.64 -22.92 10.29
CA ASN A 475 -0.60 -22.59 11.71
C ASN A 475 -0.29 -23.80 12.57
N ARG A 476 -0.89 -24.96 12.29
CA ARG A 476 -0.58 -26.23 12.96
C ARG A 476 0.88 -26.65 12.77
N LEU A 477 1.46 -26.45 11.60
CA LEU A 477 2.88 -26.75 11.35
C LEU A 477 3.79 -25.83 12.15
N VAL A 478 3.48 -24.54 12.22
CA VAL A 478 4.21 -23.57 13.06
C VAL A 478 4.16 -23.99 14.55
N GLU A 479 2.98 -24.28 15.07
CA GLU A 479 2.79 -24.74 16.45
C GLU A 479 3.55 -26.04 16.73
N SER A 480 3.53 -26.99 15.77
CA SER A 480 4.26 -28.26 15.86
C SER A 480 5.78 -28.05 15.91
N LEU A 481 6.33 -27.13 15.10
CA LEU A 481 7.76 -26.82 15.11
C LEU A 481 8.19 -26.13 16.41
N VAL A 482 7.39 -25.20 16.92
CA VAL A 482 7.63 -24.56 18.21
C VAL A 482 7.59 -25.58 19.35
N ALA A 483 6.64 -26.52 19.33
CA ALA A 483 6.53 -27.60 20.32
C ALA A 483 7.73 -28.56 20.23
N PHE A 484 8.14 -28.93 19.02
CA PHE A 484 9.35 -29.75 18.78
C PHE A 484 10.60 -29.07 19.36
N ALA A 485 10.79 -27.76 19.11
CA ALA A 485 11.92 -27.01 19.64
C ALA A 485 11.93 -26.98 21.20
N ARG A 486 10.77 -26.93 21.85
CA ARG A 486 10.64 -27.01 23.29
C ARG A 486 10.92 -28.42 23.82
N GLY A 487 10.62 -29.46 23.04
CA GLY A 487 10.84 -30.86 23.40
C GLY A 487 12.30 -31.27 23.24
N LEU A 488 12.97 -30.88 22.15
CA LEU A 488 14.31 -31.32 21.81
C LEU A 488 15.37 -30.76 22.76
N SER A 489 16.14 -31.64 23.40
CA SER A 489 17.33 -31.26 24.17
C SER A 489 18.57 -31.49 23.34
N VAL A 490 19.45 -30.49 23.29
CA VAL A 490 20.70 -30.45 22.50
C VAL A 490 21.88 -30.46 23.48
N LYS A 491 22.86 -31.33 23.26
CA LYS A 491 24.06 -31.45 24.08
C LYS A 491 25.19 -30.54 23.61
N PRO A 492 26.15 -30.20 24.50
CA PRO A 492 27.30 -29.36 24.16
C PRO A 492 28.12 -29.86 22.96
N ASP A 493 28.34 -31.17 22.87
CA ASP A 493 29.09 -31.83 21.80
C ASP A 493 28.38 -31.80 20.46
N GLU A 494 27.06 -31.66 20.43
CA GLU A 494 26.24 -31.57 19.22
C GLU A 494 26.25 -30.16 18.60
N ILE A 495 26.52 -29.08 19.37
CA ILE A 495 26.20 -27.71 18.93
C ILE A 495 27.31 -26.66 19.16
N ASN A 496 28.24 -26.88 20.09
CA ASN A 496 29.20 -25.85 20.50
C ASN A 496 30.11 -25.34 19.38
N ASP A 497 30.48 -26.18 18.45
CA ASP A 497 31.30 -25.74 17.30
C ASP A 497 30.51 -24.82 16.36
N CYS A 498 29.23 -25.10 16.17
CA CYS A 498 28.33 -24.23 15.42
C CYS A 498 28.12 -22.91 16.18
N LEU A 499 27.84 -22.94 17.48
CA LEU A 499 27.65 -21.71 18.29
C LEU A 499 28.90 -20.81 18.25
N LYS A 500 30.11 -21.38 18.35
CA LYS A 500 31.36 -20.64 18.25
C LYS A 500 31.54 -19.97 16.88
N SER A 501 31.21 -20.69 15.79
CA SER A 501 31.30 -20.13 14.43
C SER A 501 30.33 -18.96 14.21
N LEU A 502 29.22 -18.89 14.98
CA LEU A 502 28.22 -17.82 14.96
C LEU A 502 28.55 -16.68 15.95
N GLY A 503 29.70 -16.74 16.65
CA GLY A 503 30.08 -15.77 17.67
C GLY A 503 29.21 -15.85 18.93
N CYS A 504 28.60 -17.00 19.19
CA CYS A 504 27.75 -17.24 20.36
C CYS A 504 28.50 -18.00 21.44
N ASP A 505 28.16 -17.75 22.70
CA ASP A 505 28.72 -18.50 23.85
C ASP A 505 28.37 -19.98 23.76
N ALA A 506 29.37 -20.84 24.02
CA ALA A 506 29.20 -22.27 24.15
C ALA A 506 28.31 -22.61 25.33
N ILE A 507 27.60 -23.72 25.24
CA ILE A 507 26.82 -24.25 26.38
C ILE A 507 27.64 -25.25 27.16
N SER A 508 27.51 -25.26 28.51
CA SER A 508 28.20 -26.19 29.39
C SER A 508 27.39 -27.43 29.74
N GLN A 509 26.07 -27.38 29.52
CA GLN A 509 25.14 -28.48 29.77
C GLN A 509 24.05 -28.51 28.70
N GLY A 510 23.32 -29.62 28.62
CA GLY A 510 22.19 -29.74 27.67
C GLY A 510 21.19 -28.61 27.80
N ARG A 511 20.77 -28.06 26.69
CA ARG A 511 19.77 -26.98 26.59
C ARG A 511 18.65 -27.37 25.63
N LYS A 512 17.47 -26.79 25.81
CA LYS A 512 16.39 -26.94 24.84
C LYS A 512 16.70 -26.19 23.57
N LEU A 513 16.35 -26.76 22.41
CA LEU A 513 16.51 -26.09 21.13
C LEU A 513 15.83 -24.72 21.11
N HIS A 514 14.63 -24.61 21.71
CA HIS A 514 13.92 -23.35 21.91
C HIS A 514 14.80 -22.26 22.55
N ASP A 515 15.57 -22.59 23.59
CA ASP A 515 16.40 -21.62 24.31
C ASP A 515 17.62 -21.17 23.49
N LEU A 516 18.12 -22.06 22.61
CA LEU A 516 19.18 -21.72 21.66
C LEU A 516 18.69 -20.78 20.57
N LEU A 517 17.48 -21.00 20.04
CA LEU A 517 16.84 -20.18 19.03
C LEU A 517 16.46 -18.78 19.51
N MET A 518 16.38 -18.54 20.82
CA MET A 518 16.20 -17.18 21.35
C MET A 518 17.43 -16.28 21.13
N ARG A 519 18.59 -16.83 20.75
CA ARG A 519 19.80 -16.07 20.42
C ARG A 519 19.68 -15.47 19.01
N ASN A 520 20.04 -14.20 18.84
CA ASN A 520 19.83 -13.47 17.57
C ASN A 520 20.44 -14.14 16.34
N ASN A 521 21.65 -14.70 16.47
CA ASN A 521 22.40 -15.27 15.35
C ASN A 521 22.08 -16.74 15.08
N VAL A 522 21.22 -17.37 15.89
CA VAL A 522 20.87 -18.79 15.78
C VAL A 522 19.54 -18.94 15.05
N THR A 523 19.51 -19.69 13.97
CA THR A 523 18.31 -19.93 13.15
C THR A 523 18.04 -21.42 12.98
N PHE A 524 16.80 -21.77 12.63
CA PHE A 524 16.45 -23.15 12.30
C PHE A 524 17.25 -23.68 11.12
N ASP A 525 17.47 -22.87 10.07
CA ASP A 525 18.24 -23.24 8.89
C ASP A 525 19.67 -23.66 9.25
N LEU A 526 20.37 -22.83 10.03
CA LEU A 526 21.72 -23.12 10.47
C LEU A 526 21.78 -24.39 11.32
N LEU A 527 20.81 -24.58 12.21
CA LEU A 527 20.79 -25.73 13.11
C LEU A 527 20.32 -27.03 12.42
N SER A 528 19.52 -26.95 11.37
CA SER A 528 19.06 -28.13 10.62
C SER A 528 20.21 -28.87 9.95
N GLY A 529 21.27 -28.15 9.54
CA GLY A 529 22.50 -28.73 8.99
C GLY A 529 23.39 -29.45 10.03
N VAL A 530 23.23 -29.13 11.31
CA VAL A 530 24.08 -29.63 12.40
C VAL A 530 23.34 -30.65 13.28
N LEU A 531 22.02 -30.51 13.41
CA LEU A 531 21.17 -31.38 14.23
C LEU A 531 20.31 -32.29 13.34
N PRO A 532 20.70 -33.56 13.10
CA PRO A 532 19.96 -34.48 12.22
C PRO A 532 18.48 -34.62 12.58
N LYS A 533 18.15 -34.70 13.87
CA LYS A 533 16.75 -34.80 14.35
C LYS A 533 15.89 -33.61 13.92
N LEU A 534 16.47 -32.42 13.86
CA LEU A 534 15.77 -31.23 13.39
C LEU A 534 15.60 -31.29 11.87
N GLY A 535 16.68 -31.60 11.14
CA GLY A 535 16.61 -31.74 9.69
C GLY A 535 15.63 -32.80 9.22
N ASP A 536 15.57 -33.95 9.90
CA ASP A 536 14.60 -35.02 9.63
C ASP A 536 13.17 -34.52 9.90
N PHE A 537 12.93 -33.90 11.03
CA PHE A 537 11.59 -33.38 11.39
C PHE A 537 11.08 -32.36 10.36
N LEU A 538 11.93 -31.41 9.92
CA LEU A 538 11.54 -30.42 8.91
C LEU A 538 11.14 -31.07 7.57
N ARG A 539 11.92 -32.11 7.14
CA ARG A 539 11.64 -32.86 5.90
C ARG A 539 10.38 -33.73 6.01
N GLU A 540 10.23 -34.47 7.10
CA GLU A 540 9.09 -35.38 7.31
C GLU A 540 7.76 -34.63 7.38
N GLN A 541 7.77 -33.40 7.91
CA GLN A 541 6.58 -32.55 8.01
C GLN A 541 6.39 -31.64 6.77
N GLU A 542 7.26 -31.74 5.75
CA GLU A 542 7.24 -30.90 4.54
C GLU A 542 7.13 -29.40 4.88
N MET A 543 7.90 -28.94 5.86
CA MET A 543 7.87 -27.54 6.31
C MET A 543 8.54 -26.62 5.31
N ASP A 544 7.80 -25.65 4.80
CA ASP A 544 8.32 -24.62 3.90
C ASP A 544 9.02 -23.48 4.68
N ALA A 545 9.71 -22.62 3.94
CA ALA A 545 10.47 -21.51 4.52
C ALA A 545 9.58 -20.53 5.32
N GLU A 546 8.33 -20.32 4.92
CA GLU A 546 7.40 -19.42 5.60
C GLU A 546 6.99 -19.95 6.98
N VAL A 547 6.75 -21.27 7.10
CA VAL A 547 6.47 -21.94 8.37
C VAL A 547 7.67 -21.84 9.30
N VAL A 548 8.87 -22.10 8.79
CA VAL A 548 10.12 -22.06 9.58
C VAL A 548 10.41 -20.65 10.08
N GLU A 549 10.29 -19.64 9.21
CA GLU A 549 10.50 -18.23 9.54
C GLU A 549 9.51 -17.77 10.62
N GLU A 550 8.22 -18.08 10.46
CA GLU A 550 7.18 -17.71 11.44
C GLU A 550 7.41 -18.37 12.81
N ALA A 551 7.76 -19.65 12.83
CA ALA A 551 8.07 -20.35 14.08
C ALA A 551 9.29 -19.75 14.80
N GLU A 552 10.33 -19.37 14.05
CA GLU A 552 11.51 -18.71 14.59
C GLU A 552 11.18 -17.35 15.19
N ILE A 553 10.41 -16.53 14.47
CA ILE A 553 9.97 -15.22 14.93
C ILE A 553 9.15 -15.35 16.21
N GLN A 554 8.20 -16.29 16.28
CA GLN A 554 7.40 -16.53 17.49
C GLN A 554 8.27 -16.89 18.70
N ILE A 555 9.32 -17.72 18.51
CA ILE A 555 10.25 -18.06 19.58
C ILE A 555 11.02 -16.83 20.05
N LYS A 556 11.62 -16.07 19.13
CA LYS A 556 12.46 -14.90 19.44
C LYS A 556 11.67 -13.74 20.05
N TYR A 557 10.44 -13.54 19.61
CA TYR A 557 9.60 -12.41 20.04
C TYR A 557 8.69 -12.72 21.24
N LYS A 558 8.66 -13.96 21.74
CA LYS A 558 7.76 -14.39 22.82
C LYS A 558 7.78 -13.47 24.04
N GLY A 559 8.96 -13.08 24.51
CA GLY A 559 9.11 -12.19 25.66
C GLY A 559 8.56 -10.79 25.40
N TYR A 560 8.86 -10.22 24.24
CA TYR A 560 8.37 -8.90 23.82
C TYR A 560 6.86 -8.86 23.64
N ILE A 561 6.29 -9.91 23.06
CA ILE A 561 4.85 -10.06 22.87
C ILE A 561 4.13 -10.12 24.23
N ALA A 562 4.65 -10.88 25.19
CA ALA A 562 4.07 -10.95 26.53
C ALA A 562 4.05 -9.59 27.25
N VAL A 563 5.12 -8.80 27.12
CA VAL A 563 5.20 -7.43 27.66
C VAL A 563 4.17 -6.52 26.98
N SER A 564 4.04 -6.59 25.65
CA SER A 564 3.08 -5.78 24.89
C SER A 564 1.63 -6.07 25.31
N TYR A 565 1.25 -7.32 25.49
CA TYR A 565 -0.08 -7.69 26.01
C TYR A 565 -0.32 -7.21 27.44
N THR A 566 0.73 -7.18 28.29
CA THR A 566 0.62 -6.65 29.64
C THR A 566 0.31 -5.15 29.61
N HIS A 567 0.95 -4.41 28.73
CA HIS A 567 0.65 -2.98 28.53
C HIS A 567 -0.76 -2.74 27.98
N LEU A 568 -1.21 -3.52 27.00
CA LEU A 568 -2.59 -3.47 26.48
C LEU A 568 -3.62 -3.60 27.60
N ARG A 569 -3.53 -4.67 28.41
CA ARG A 569 -4.45 -4.90 29.54
C ARG A 569 -4.40 -3.80 30.60
N ALA A 570 -3.25 -3.17 30.80
CA ALA A 570 -3.12 -2.05 31.73
C ALA A 570 -3.83 -0.78 31.22
N HIS A 571 -3.89 -0.57 29.91
CA HIS A 571 -4.63 0.55 29.31
C HIS A 571 -6.15 0.32 29.29
N GLU A 572 -6.63 -0.92 29.19
CA GLU A 572 -8.06 -1.26 29.24
C GLU A 572 -8.65 -1.09 30.65
N THR A 573 -7.84 -1.11 31.70
CA THR A 573 -8.26 -0.94 33.11
C THR A 573 -8.04 0.49 33.61
#